data_82dbacb22809ee892a08b199edd8c459
#
_entry.id   82dbacb22809ee892a08b199edd8c459
#
_cell.length_a   1.000
_cell.length_b   1.000
_cell.length_c   1.000
_cell.angle_alpha   90.00
_cell.angle_beta   90.00
_cell.angle_gamma   90.00
#
_symmetry.space_group_name_H-M   'P 1'
#
loop_
_entity.id
_entity.type
_entity.pdbx_description
1 polymer ?
#
loop_
_entity_poly.entity_id
_entity_poly.type
_entity_poly.pdbx_seq_one_letter_code
_entity_poly.pdbx_strand_id
1 'polypeptide(L)'
;MSNYKVPYRYDVHWGFIDNQIELNPEDYLDYDDECELNDAVYDTIWDSFSVGDLDTDQAEMDFSLPQEFIDEWKRLKGYEI
;
A
#
# COMPACT_ATOMS: atom_id res chain seq x y z
N MET A 1 6.09 3.61 -17.55
CA MET A 1 5.21 3.74 -16.39
C MET A 1 4.89 2.38 -15.85
N SER A 2 5.24 2.15 -14.62
CA SER A 2 5.11 0.84 -14.02
C SER A 2 4.18 0.89 -12.84
N ASN A 3 2.97 0.37 -13.02
CA ASN A 3 2.06 0.17 -11.93
C ASN A 3 2.26 -1.24 -11.41
N TYR A 4 2.28 -1.37 -10.10
CA TYR A 4 2.43 -2.65 -9.43
C TYR A 4 1.18 -2.96 -8.64
N LYS A 5 0.80 -4.22 -8.64
CA LYS A 5 -0.33 -4.68 -7.84
C LYS A 5 0.15 -4.97 -6.44
N VAL A 6 -0.44 -4.29 -5.48
CA VAL A 6 -0.12 -4.46 -4.06
C VAL A 6 -1.27 -5.22 -3.42
N PRO A 7 -1.06 -6.46 -3.01
CA PRO A 7 -2.11 -7.23 -2.35
C PRO A 7 -2.30 -6.74 -0.93
N TYR A 8 -3.53 -6.68 -0.49
CA TYR A 8 -3.85 -6.33 0.88
C TYR A 8 -5.02 -7.16 1.38
N ARG A 9 -5.05 -7.33 2.69
CA ARG A 9 -6.13 -8.04 3.37
C ARG A 9 -6.59 -7.19 4.52
N TYR A 10 -7.89 -7.08 4.72
CA TYR A 10 -8.41 -6.44 5.89
C TYR A 10 -9.44 -7.32 6.57
N ASP A 11 -9.38 -7.34 7.90
CA ASP A 11 -10.30 -8.11 8.71
C ASP A 11 -11.52 -7.27 8.98
N VAL A 12 -12.69 -7.90 8.85
CA VAL A 12 -13.96 -7.29 9.19
C VAL A 12 -14.67 -8.21 10.17
N HIS A 13 -15.73 -7.68 10.78
CA HIS A 13 -16.56 -8.34 11.76
C HIS A 13 -17.01 -9.74 11.38
N TRP A 14 -17.23 -10.03 10.10
CA TRP A 14 -17.71 -11.30 9.60
C TRP A 14 -16.65 -12.14 8.88
N GLY A 15 -15.38 -11.73 8.91
CA GLY A 15 -14.31 -12.46 8.26
C GLY A 15 -13.19 -11.56 7.78
N PHE A 16 -12.70 -11.83 6.59
CA PHE A 16 -11.67 -11.00 5.99
C PHE A 16 -11.93 -10.83 4.50
N ILE A 17 -11.35 -9.79 3.94
CA ILE A 17 -11.45 -9.49 2.51
C ILE A 17 -10.03 -9.34 1.96
N ASP A 18 -9.74 -10.07 0.90
CA ASP A 18 -8.50 -9.94 0.13
C ASP A 18 -8.77 -9.16 -1.13
N ASN A 19 -7.88 -8.23 -1.42
CA ASN A 19 -7.98 -7.45 -2.64
C ASN A 19 -6.60 -6.97 -3.04
N GLN A 20 -6.50 -6.21 -4.12
CA GLN A 20 -5.24 -5.62 -4.54
C GLN A 20 -5.51 -4.24 -5.13
N ILE A 21 -4.51 -3.38 -5.03
CA ILE A 21 -4.55 -2.02 -5.54
C ILE A 21 -3.33 -1.81 -6.42
N GLU A 22 -3.50 -1.06 -7.49
CA GLU A 22 -2.38 -0.71 -8.35
C GLU A 22 -1.79 0.61 -7.90
N LEU A 23 -0.48 0.60 -7.67
CA LEU A 23 0.25 1.78 -7.23
C LEU A 23 1.48 1.97 -8.11
N ASN A 24 1.89 3.22 -8.23
CA ASN A 24 3.06 3.60 -9.01
C ASN A 24 4.13 4.14 -8.05
N PRO A 25 5.35 3.58 -8.05
CA PRO A 25 6.42 4.08 -7.19
C PRO A 25 6.74 5.56 -7.38
N GLU A 26 6.49 6.10 -8.56
CA GLU A 26 6.72 7.52 -8.83
C GLU A 26 5.88 8.44 -7.96
N ASP A 27 4.73 7.97 -7.50
CA ASP A 27 3.83 8.75 -6.65
C ASP A 27 4.34 8.89 -5.22
N TYR A 28 5.39 8.14 -4.87
CA TYR A 28 5.89 8.07 -3.50
C TYR A 28 7.33 8.57 -3.38
N LEU A 29 7.79 9.37 -4.33
CA LEU A 29 9.16 9.87 -4.32
C LEU A 29 9.41 10.95 -3.26
N ASP A 30 8.36 11.50 -2.68
CA ASP A 30 8.46 12.50 -1.63
C ASP A 30 8.84 11.92 -0.27
N TYR A 31 8.80 10.60 -0.14
CA TYR A 31 9.09 9.93 1.12
C TYR A 31 10.55 9.49 1.14
N ASP A 32 11.19 9.62 2.29
CA ASP A 32 12.63 9.45 2.40
C ASP A 32 13.06 8.02 2.69
N ASP A 33 12.25 7.24 3.39
CA ASP A 33 12.62 5.89 3.76
C ASP A 33 11.46 4.91 3.60
N GLU A 34 11.76 3.62 3.79
CA GLU A 34 10.77 2.57 3.61
C GLU A 34 9.64 2.64 4.63
N CYS A 35 9.92 3.10 5.83
CA CYS A 35 8.89 3.26 6.85
C CYS A 35 7.86 4.29 6.43
N GLU A 36 8.32 5.42 5.91
CA GLU A 36 7.44 6.46 5.39
C GLU A 36 6.67 5.96 4.17
N LEU A 37 7.35 5.21 3.31
CA LEU A 37 6.69 4.61 2.14
C LEU A 37 5.56 3.67 2.58
N ASN A 38 5.81 2.82 3.55
CA ASN A 38 4.79 1.90 4.06
C ASN A 38 3.60 2.65 4.65
N ASP A 39 3.84 3.70 5.41
CA ASP A 39 2.77 4.50 5.98
C ASP A 39 1.93 5.18 4.91
N ALA A 40 2.58 5.70 3.88
CA ALA A 40 1.89 6.34 2.77
C ALA A 40 1.03 5.35 1.98
N VAL A 41 1.55 4.16 1.74
CA VAL A 41 0.80 3.12 1.05
C VAL A 41 -0.39 2.67 1.90
N TYR A 42 -0.19 2.52 3.19
CA TYR A 42 -1.24 2.17 4.13
C TYR A 42 -2.40 3.18 4.04
N ASP A 43 -2.07 4.46 4.10
CA ASP A 43 -3.08 5.52 3.99
C ASP A 43 -3.79 5.49 2.64
N THR A 44 -3.05 5.24 1.57
CA THR A 44 -3.62 5.16 0.23
C THR A 44 -4.63 4.02 0.13
N ILE A 45 -4.31 2.87 0.69
CA ILE A 45 -5.21 1.72 0.67
C ILE A 45 -6.47 2.03 1.47
N TRP A 46 -6.34 2.64 2.65
CA TRP A 46 -7.50 3.01 3.46
C TRP A 46 -8.41 4.01 2.72
N ASP A 47 -7.82 4.96 2.01
CA ASP A 47 -8.59 5.93 1.23
C ASP A 47 -9.35 5.29 0.07
N SER A 48 -8.88 4.14 -0.39
CA SER A 48 -9.53 3.45 -1.51
C SER A 48 -10.76 2.66 -1.08
N PHE A 49 -10.95 2.46 0.22
CA PHE A 49 -12.11 1.72 0.71
C PHE A 49 -13.38 2.56 0.60
N SER A 50 -14.46 1.91 0.20
CA SER A 50 -15.79 2.49 0.34
C SER A 50 -16.21 2.38 1.79
N VAL A 51 -16.17 3.48 2.47
CA VAL A 51 -16.23 3.51 3.92
C VAL A 51 -17.61 3.25 4.50
N GLY A 52 -18.63 3.17 3.67
CA GLY A 52 -20.01 3.07 4.16
C GLY A 52 -20.35 1.79 4.92
N ASP A 53 -19.65 0.70 4.62
CA ASP A 53 -19.98 -0.61 5.16
C ASP A 53 -18.94 -1.20 6.10
N LEU A 54 -17.85 -0.47 6.35
CA LEU A 54 -16.78 -0.98 7.19
C LEU A 54 -16.82 -0.33 8.57
N ASP A 55 -16.76 -1.18 9.57
CA ASP A 55 -16.51 -0.72 10.92
C ASP A 55 -15.01 -0.53 11.06
N THR A 56 -14.56 0.67 10.73
CA THR A 56 -13.14 0.99 10.67
C THR A 56 -12.45 0.93 12.03
N ASP A 57 -13.21 1.00 13.10
CA ASP A 57 -12.65 0.93 14.44
C ASP A 57 -12.15 -0.48 14.80
N GLN A 58 -12.62 -1.49 14.08
CA GLN A 58 -12.27 -2.87 14.34
C GLN A 58 -11.57 -3.55 13.20
N ALA A 59 -11.43 -2.89 12.07
CA ALA A 59 -10.78 -3.48 10.93
C ALA A 59 -9.26 -3.38 11.08
N GLU A 60 -8.59 -4.49 10.88
CA GLU A 60 -7.13 -4.53 10.78
C GLU A 60 -6.77 -4.77 9.33
N MET A 61 -5.77 -4.08 8.84
CA MET A 61 -5.34 -4.22 7.47
C MET A 61 -3.88 -4.62 7.41
N ASP A 62 -3.60 -5.64 6.62
CA ASP A 62 -2.25 -6.04 6.28
C ASP A 62 -2.05 -5.91 4.78
N PHE A 63 -0.88 -5.50 4.37
CA PHE A 63 -0.53 -5.46 2.96
C PHE A 63 0.93 -5.84 2.81
N SER A 64 1.29 -6.24 1.59
CA SER A 64 2.67 -6.58 1.26
C SER A 64 3.09 -5.82 0.02
N LEU A 65 4.11 -4.99 0.15
CA LEU A 65 4.70 -4.34 -1.01
C LEU A 65 5.56 -5.35 -1.75
N PRO A 66 5.36 -5.54 -3.07
CA PRO A 66 6.25 -6.38 -3.84
C PRO A 66 7.67 -5.85 -3.78
N GLN A 67 8.64 -6.74 -3.75
CA GLN A 67 10.05 -6.33 -3.76
C GLN A 67 10.36 -5.49 -4.99
N GLU A 68 9.73 -5.80 -6.12
CA GLU A 68 9.89 -5.05 -7.36
C GLU A 68 9.46 -3.60 -7.21
N PHE A 69 8.38 -3.36 -6.47
CA PHE A 69 7.91 -1.99 -6.20
C PHE A 69 8.95 -1.23 -5.38
N ILE A 70 9.47 -1.85 -4.35
CA ILE A 70 10.47 -1.21 -3.47
C ILE A 70 11.75 -0.94 -4.26
N ASP A 71 12.20 -1.88 -5.08
CA ASP A 71 13.40 -1.73 -5.87
C ASP A 71 13.26 -0.59 -6.88
N GLU A 72 12.12 -0.51 -7.54
CA GLU A 72 11.84 0.58 -8.49
C GLU A 72 11.82 1.92 -7.78
N TRP A 73 11.17 1.99 -6.62
CA TRP A 73 11.11 3.20 -5.82
C TRP A 73 12.50 3.68 -5.42
N LYS A 74 13.34 2.75 -4.94
CA LYS A 74 14.73 3.08 -4.57
C LYS A 74 15.54 3.55 -5.77
N ARG A 75 15.36 2.91 -6.89
CA ARG A 75 16.06 3.29 -8.11
C ARG A 75 15.67 4.70 -8.55
N LEU A 76 14.38 5.01 -8.52
CA LEU A 76 13.88 6.32 -8.90
C LEU A 76 14.36 7.41 -7.96
N LYS A 77 14.57 7.08 -6.70
CA LYS A 77 15.11 8.02 -5.72
C LYS A 77 16.63 8.17 -5.82
N GLY A 78 17.29 7.34 -6.60
CA GLY A 78 18.73 7.39 -6.76
C GLY A 78 19.51 6.56 -5.75
N TYR A 79 18.85 5.72 -5.00
CA TYR A 79 19.55 4.82 -4.09
C TYR A 79 20.23 3.71 -4.87
N GLU A 80 21.38 3.28 -4.40
CA GLU A 80 22.04 2.10 -4.93
C GLU A 80 21.38 0.86 -4.34
N ILE A 81 21.07 -0.07 -5.20
CA ILE A 81 20.44 -1.31 -4.80
C ILE A 81 21.43 -2.45 -4.88
#